data_f8018716a8bbd6e3e202f3347ac6c232
#
_entry.id   f8018716a8bbd6e3e202f3347ac6c232
#
_cell.length_a   1.000
_cell.length_b   1.000
_cell.length_c   1.000
_cell.angle_alpha   90.00
_cell.angle_beta   90.00
_cell.angle_gamma   90.00
#
_symmetry.space_group_name_H-M   'P 1'
#
loop_
_entity.id
_entity.type
_entity.pdbx_description
1 polymer ?
#
loop_
_entity_poly.entity_id
_entity_poly.type
_entity_poly.pdbx_seq_one_letter_code
_entity_poly.pdbx_strand_id
1 'polypeptide(L)'
;MTAPFETRLTPALIDQHTREGSWNGRLLLDHLEHWAQATPDAVVIHDPHGSYTYAQMARDVDRTAHALVAAGVEPGDVVGVQLPNWYEWVVVHLAAQRAGAVTNG
;
A
#
# COMPACT_ATOMS: atom_id res chain seq x y z
N MET A 1 -17.63 2.66 -7.55
CA MET A 1 -18.15 1.36 -7.96
C MET A 1 -18.26 0.43 -6.76
N THR A 2 -19.34 -0.27 -6.70
CA THR A 2 -19.48 -1.32 -5.71
C THR A 2 -18.57 -2.49 -6.07
N ALA A 3 -17.95 -3.08 -5.08
CA ALA A 3 -17.14 -4.27 -5.33
C ALA A 3 -18.00 -5.35 -6.00
N PRO A 4 -17.50 -5.99 -7.05
CA PRO A 4 -18.28 -7.00 -7.79
C PRO A 4 -18.38 -8.35 -7.07
N PHE A 5 -17.75 -8.48 -5.90
CA PHE A 5 -17.78 -9.70 -5.12
C PHE A 5 -18.33 -9.42 -3.73
N GLU A 6 -18.99 -10.42 -3.17
CA GLU A 6 -19.45 -10.32 -1.80
C GLU A 6 -18.29 -10.50 -0.83
N THR A 7 -18.38 -9.81 0.28
CA THR A 7 -17.41 -9.92 1.34
C THR A 7 -18.15 -9.99 2.68
N ARG A 8 -17.54 -10.64 3.65
CA ARG A 8 -18.06 -10.68 5.02
C ARG A 8 -17.87 -9.34 5.74
N LEU A 9 -17.12 -8.44 5.13
CA LEU A 9 -16.85 -7.14 5.71
C LEU A 9 -18.04 -6.22 5.48
N THR A 10 -18.62 -5.75 6.56
CA THR A 10 -19.66 -4.73 6.52
C THR A 10 -19.01 -3.37 6.77
N PRO A 11 -19.67 -2.27 6.40
CA PRO A 11 -19.14 -0.94 6.73
C PRO A 11 -18.87 -0.77 8.23
N ALA A 12 -19.72 -1.30 9.10
CA ALA A 12 -19.52 -1.23 10.54
C ALA A 12 -18.30 -2.00 10.99
N LEU A 13 -18.07 -3.20 10.42
CA LEU A 13 -16.92 -4.03 10.76
C LEU A 13 -15.62 -3.39 10.27
N ILE A 14 -15.63 -2.84 9.05
CA ILE A 14 -14.49 -2.12 8.51
C ILE A 14 -14.14 -0.93 9.41
N ASP A 15 -15.13 -0.17 9.81
CA ASP A 15 -14.95 0.98 10.68
C ASP A 15 -14.39 0.57 12.05
N GLN A 16 -14.90 -0.51 12.61
CA GLN A 16 -14.40 -1.05 13.88
C GLN A 16 -12.93 -1.45 13.77
N HIS A 17 -12.55 -2.21 12.75
CA HIS A 17 -11.17 -2.62 12.55
C HIS A 17 -10.25 -1.42 12.32
N THR A 18 -10.72 -0.43 11.60
CA THR A 18 -9.97 0.80 11.37
C THR A 18 -9.70 1.53 12.68
N ARG A 19 -10.70 1.65 13.54
CA ARG A 19 -10.55 2.31 14.84
C ARG A 19 -9.62 1.55 15.78
N GLU A 20 -9.67 0.23 15.73
CA GLU A 20 -8.79 -0.62 16.54
C GLU A 20 -7.38 -0.67 15.99
N GLY A 21 -7.18 -0.24 14.75
CA GLY A 21 -5.90 -0.31 14.07
C GLY A 21 -5.50 -1.72 13.66
N SER A 22 -6.40 -2.69 13.74
CA SER A 22 -6.08 -4.10 13.52
C SER A 22 -5.84 -4.45 12.05
N TRP A 23 -6.36 -3.70 11.10
CA TRP A 23 -5.94 -3.81 9.70
C TRP A 23 -6.12 -2.47 8.99
N ASN A 24 -5.27 -1.59 9.34
CA ASN A 24 -5.27 -0.25 8.81
C ASN A 24 -4.02 -0.05 7.97
N GLY A 25 -4.19 0.00 6.66
CA GLY A 25 -3.08 0.26 5.74
C GLY A 25 -2.40 1.59 5.98
N ARG A 26 -3.10 2.55 6.59
CA ARG A 26 -2.52 3.85 6.93
C ARG A 26 -1.40 3.72 7.94
N LEU A 27 -1.48 2.76 8.88
CA LEU A 27 -0.41 2.54 9.84
C LEU A 27 0.89 2.17 9.14
N LEU A 28 0.82 1.32 8.11
CA LEU A 28 2.01 0.95 7.35
C LEU A 28 2.57 2.15 6.60
N LEU A 29 1.72 2.96 5.98
CA LEU A 29 2.15 4.16 5.28
C LEU A 29 2.73 5.19 6.25
N ASP A 30 2.12 5.38 7.41
CA ASP A 30 2.60 6.29 8.43
C ASP A 30 3.98 5.85 8.97
N HIS A 31 4.15 4.55 9.19
CA HIS A 31 5.44 4.00 9.59
C HIS A 31 6.50 4.23 8.51
N LEU A 32 6.14 4.00 7.26
CA LEU A 32 7.06 4.24 6.15
C LEU A 32 7.50 5.70 6.11
N GLU A 33 6.56 6.63 6.21
CA GLU A 33 6.87 8.05 6.19
C GLU A 33 7.73 8.46 7.38
N HIS A 34 7.41 7.96 8.57
CA HIS A 34 8.17 8.24 9.78
C HIS A 34 9.62 7.79 9.64
N TRP A 35 9.84 6.55 9.24
CA TRP A 35 11.20 6.00 9.13
C TRP A 35 11.95 6.57 7.94
N ALA A 36 11.24 6.97 6.87
CA ALA A 36 11.88 7.66 5.74
C ALA A 36 12.45 9.01 6.16
N GLN A 37 11.85 9.67 7.16
CA GLN A 37 12.37 10.92 7.69
C GLN A 37 13.45 10.68 8.75
N ALA A 38 13.22 9.72 9.66
CA ALA A 38 14.10 9.46 10.78
C ALA A 38 15.36 8.67 10.38
N THR A 39 15.21 7.68 9.51
CA THR A 39 16.31 6.81 9.08
C THR A 39 16.22 6.56 7.57
N PRO A 40 16.39 7.61 6.72
CA PRO A 40 16.17 7.48 5.28
C PRO A 40 17.08 6.45 4.61
N ASP A 41 18.29 6.28 5.10
CA ASP A 41 19.27 5.39 4.51
C ASP A 41 19.27 3.97 5.08
N ALA A 42 18.40 3.69 6.05
CA ALA A 42 18.26 2.35 6.59
C ALA A 42 17.57 1.44 5.60
N VAL A 43 18.06 0.21 5.47
CA VAL A 43 17.46 -0.78 4.56
C VAL A 43 16.17 -1.29 5.17
N VAL A 44 15.08 -1.23 4.40
CA VAL A 44 13.77 -1.71 4.82
C VAL A 44 13.46 -3.07 4.22
N ILE A 45 13.94 -3.33 3.00
CA ILE A 45 13.70 -4.60 2.30
C ILE A 45 15.00 -5.03 1.61
N HIS A 46 15.25 -6.32 1.71
CA HIS A 46 16.32 -6.98 0.97
C HIS A 46 15.69 -8.16 0.22
N ASP A 47 15.80 -8.16 -1.10
CA ASP A 47 15.26 -9.22 -1.94
C ASP A 47 16.33 -9.70 -2.92
N PRO A 48 16.04 -10.70 -3.79
CA PRO A 48 17.05 -11.22 -4.73
C PRO A 48 17.62 -10.19 -5.71
N HIS A 49 16.94 -9.06 -5.89
CA HIS A 49 17.38 -8.01 -6.81
C HIS A 49 18.20 -6.93 -6.13
N GLY A 50 18.19 -6.85 -4.83
CA GLY A 50 18.97 -5.85 -4.11
C GLY A 50 18.37 -5.44 -2.78
N SER A 51 18.88 -4.33 -2.26
CA SER A 51 18.45 -3.76 -0.99
C SER A 51 17.84 -2.38 -1.26
N TYR A 52 16.79 -2.06 -0.51
CA TYR A 52 16.03 -0.84 -0.71
C TYR A 52 15.89 -0.11 0.62
N THR A 53 16.10 1.20 0.61
CA THR A 53 16.04 2.03 1.80
C THR A 53 14.62 2.55 2.02
N TYR A 54 14.37 3.07 3.24
CA TYR A 54 13.10 3.73 3.53
C TYR A 54 12.84 4.91 2.61
N ALA A 55 13.87 5.71 2.31
CA ALA A 55 13.73 6.84 1.41
C ALA A 55 13.37 6.42 0.00
N GLN A 56 13.99 5.35 -0.52
CA GLN A 56 13.66 4.80 -1.83
C GLN A 56 12.23 4.29 -1.86
N MET A 57 11.82 3.52 -0.85
CA MET A 57 10.47 2.96 -0.79
C MET A 57 9.42 4.08 -0.72
N ALA A 58 9.63 5.09 0.12
CA ALA A 58 8.70 6.21 0.23
C ALA A 58 8.52 6.92 -1.10
N ARG A 59 9.62 7.16 -1.81
CA ARG A 59 9.59 7.81 -3.13
C ARG A 59 8.88 6.93 -4.16
N ASP A 60 9.19 5.64 -4.18
CA ASP A 60 8.61 4.72 -5.17
C ASP A 60 7.12 4.50 -4.91
N VAL A 61 6.71 4.43 -3.65
CA VAL A 61 5.29 4.35 -3.28
C VAL A 61 4.55 5.60 -3.75
N ASP A 62 5.13 6.77 -3.53
CA ASP A 62 4.50 8.04 -3.92
C ASP A 62 4.35 8.14 -5.44
N ARG A 63 5.40 7.82 -6.18
CA ARG A 63 5.38 7.82 -7.65
C ARG A 63 4.36 6.84 -8.20
N THR A 64 4.32 5.64 -7.64
CA THR A 64 3.40 4.59 -8.09
C THR A 64 1.96 4.98 -7.77
N ALA A 65 1.71 5.59 -6.61
CA ALA A 65 0.37 6.07 -6.26
C ALA A 65 -0.10 7.14 -7.26
N HIS A 66 0.76 8.08 -7.63
CA HIS A 66 0.43 9.08 -8.64
C HIS A 66 0.16 8.44 -10.00
N ALA A 67 0.93 7.43 -10.38
CA ALA A 67 0.72 6.71 -11.64
C ALA A 67 -0.62 5.96 -11.64
N LEU A 68 -1.00 5.35 -10.53
CA LEU A 68 -2.28 4.66 -10.41
C LEU A 68 -3.45 5.63 -10.56
N VAL A 69 -3.38 6.77 -9.90
CA VAL A 69 -4.41 7.80 -10.01
C VAL A 69 -4.48 8.34 -11.44
N ALA A 70 -3.34 8.59 -12.07
CA ALA A 70 -3.28 9.05 -13.46
C ALA A 70 -3.84 8.01 -14.44
N ALA A 71 -3.73 6.73 -14.10
CA ALA A 71 -4.29 5.63 -14.90
C ALA A 71 -5.79 5.43 -14.68
N GLY A 72 -6.41 6.16 -13.75
CA GLY A 72 -7.84 6.11 -13.52
C GLY A 72 -8.28 5.35 -12.28
N VAL A 73 -7.35 4.94 -11.43
CA VAL A 73 -7.70 4.26 -10.17
C VAL A 73 -8.36 5.25 -9.23
N GLU A 74 -9.53 4.86 -8.71
CA GLU A 74 -10.31 5.68 -7.79
C GLU A 74 -10.39 5.01 -6.41
N PRO A 75 -10.68 5.77 -5.35
CA PRO A 75 -10.89 5.18 -4.02
C PRO A 75 -11.96 4.09 -4.06
N GLY A 76 -11.66 2.96 -3.43
CA GLY A 76 -12.55 1.79 -3.42
C GLY A 76 -12.30 0.81 -4.55
N ASP A 77 -11.50 1.16 -5.55
CA ASP A 77 -11.19 0.23 -6.64
C ASP A 77 -10.34 -0.94 -6.14
N VAL A 78 -10.43 -2.04 -6.88
CA VAL A 78 -9.60 -3.22 -6.65
C VAL A 78 -8.51 -3.25 -7.71
N VAL A 79 -7.26 -3.30 -7.27
CA VAL A 79 -6.09 -3.41 -8.14
C VAL A 79 -5.57 -4.83 -8.09
N GLY A 80 -5.62 -5.54 -9.22
CA GLY A 80 -5.06 -6.88 -9.33
C GLY A 80 -3.54 -6.79 -9.50
N VAL A 81 -2.80 -7.56 -8.70
CA VAL A 81 -1.34 -7.55 -8.73
C VAL A 81 -0.86 -8.99 -8.89
N GLN A 82 -0.14 -9.26 -9.97
CA GLN A 82 0.47 -10.58 -10.22
C GLN A 82 1.99 -10.41 -10.28
N LEU A 83 2.59 -10.24 -9.12
CA LEU A 83 4.01 -10.07 -8.98
C LEU A 83 4.51 -11.02 -7.89
N PRO A 84 5.77 -11.48 -7.96
CA PRO A 84 6.39 -12.18 -6.83
C PRO A 84 6.41 -11.29 -5.58
N ASN A 85 6.56 -11.90 -4.41
CA ASN A 85 6.64 -11.18 -3.14
C ASN A 85 8.00 -10.50 -2.98
N TRP A 86 8.30 -9.58 -3.90
CA TRP A 86 9.50 -8.79 -3.89
C TRP A 86 9.16 -7.34 -3.56
N TYR A 87 10.16 -6.50 -3.61
CA TYR A 87 10.04 -5.07 -3.34
C TYR A 87 8.90 -4.42 -4.16
N GLU A 88 8.82 -4.73 -5.44
CA GLU A 88 7.82 -4.17 -6.35
C GLU A 88 6.40 -4.45 -5.89
N TRP A 89 6.16 -5.66 -5.39
CA TRP A 89 4.84 -6.03 -4.87
C TRP A 89 4.46 -5.16 -3.68
N VAL A 90 5.40 -4.95 -2.76
CA VAL A 90 5.18 -4.13 -1.57
C VAL A 90 4.90 -2.68 -1.98
N VAL A 91 5.68 -2.16 -2.93
CA VAL A 91 5.49 -0.80 -3.44
C VAL A 91 4.10 -0.61 -4.04
N VAL A 92 3.68 -1.54 -4.91
CA VAL A 92 2.34 -1.46 -5.53
C VAL A 92 1.25 -1.59 -4.48
N HIS A 93 1.41 -2.48 -3.53
CA HIS A 93 0.44 -2.66 -2.44
C HIS A 93 0.26 -1.38 -1.63
N LEU A 94 1.35 -0.77 -1.19
CA LEU A 94 1.29 0.46 -0.41
C LEU A 94 0.82 1.65 -1.24
N ALA A 95 1.21 1.70 -2.52
CA ALA A 95 0.77 2.75 -3.43
C ALA A 95 -0.74 2.67 -3.67
N ALA A 96 -1.28 1.46 -3.85
CA ALA A 96 -2.72 1.26 -3.99
C ALA A 96 -3.46 1.73 -2.74
N GLN A 97 -2.95 1.40 -1.56
CA GLN A 97 -3.54 1.87 -0.31
C GLN A 97 -3.52 3.39 -0.20
N ARG A 98 -2.41 4.03 -0.60
CA ARG A 98 -2.32 5.48 -0.62
C ARG A 98 -3.35 6.10 -1.55
N ALA A 99 -3.64 5.46 -2.67
CA ALA A 99 -4.66 5.90 -3.62
C ALA A 99 -6.09 5.55 -3.17
N GLY A 100 -6.24 4.89 -2.03
CA GLY A 100 -7.54 4.47 -1.51
C GLY A 100 -8.09 3.19 -2.12
N ALA A 101 -7.27 2.45 -2.86
CA ALA A 101 -7.65 1.21 -3.51
C ALA A 101 -7.27 0.00 -2.65
N VAL A 102 -7.76 -1.17 -3.05
CA VAL A 102 -7.49 -2.45 -2.41
C VAL A 102 -6.72 -3.32 -3.39
N THR A 103 -5.67 -3.98 -2.91
CA THR A 103 -4.93 -4.93 -3.75
C THR A 103 -5.49 -6.33 -3.63
N ASN A 104 -5.42 -7.04 -4.75
CA ASN A 104 -5.77 -8.45 -4.83
C ASN A 104 -4.60 -9.14 -5.54
N GLY A 105 -3.86 -9.91 -4.77
CA GLY A 105 -2.66 -10.57 -5.29
C GLY A 105 -2.85 -12.02 -5.62
#